data_6ae7cabf89f4363f942a96df4ae5eb9d
#
_entry.id   6ae7cabf89f4363f942a96df4ae5eb9d
#
_cell.length_a   1.000
_cell.length_b   1.000
_cell.length_c   1.000
_cell.angle_alpha   90.00
_cell.angle_beta   90.00
_cell.angle_gamma   90.00
#
_symmetry.space_group_name_H-M   'P 1'
#
loop_
_entity.id
_entity.type
_entity.pdbx_description
1 polymer ?
#
loop_
_entity_poly.entity_id
_entity_poly.type
_entity_poly.pdbx_seq_one_letter_code
_entity_poly.pdbx_strand_id
1 'polypeptide(L)'
;MKNNHCLVSLILAVGKNGQIGLNNNIPWRLSDDMAFFKDKTLNHVVIFGRKTFESIGRVLPKRTNVVITHNKELKFDNCLVFHNIESALSYFHDENEIFVCGGSEIYSYCLQNKLVNKIYMTKVNYTGPADAYFNIELLNYWKFRKIKSIEINEINNYSAEIFVSNVKFFNDK
;
A
#
# COMPACT_ATOMS: atom_id res chain seq x y z
N MET A 1 7.78 23.34 -19.45
CA MET A 1 8.11 22.75 -18.12
C MET A 1 7.08 21.67 -17.84
N LYS A 2 7.49 20.41 -17.76
CA LYS A 2 6.58 19.34 -17.38
C LYS A 2 6.35 19.49 -15.88
N ASN A 3 5.13 19.89 -15.48
CA ASN A 3 4.66 19.73 -14.10
C ASN A 3 4.48 18.23 -13.86
N ASN A 4 5.58 17.51 -13.65
CA ASN A 4 5.52 16.15 -13.18
C ASN A 4 5.18 16.20 -11.69
N HIS A 5 3.89 16.20 -11.36
CA HIS A 5 3.46 15.88 -10.01
C HIS A 5 3.71 14.40 -9.78
N CYS A 6 4.59 14.07 -8.84
CA CYS A 6 4.81 12.70 -8.39
C CYS A 6 3.47 12.10 -7.94
N LEU A 7 3.11 10.93 -8.47
CA LEU A 7 1.91 10.22 -8.04
C LEU A 7 2.17 9.49 -6.72
N VAL A 8 1.29 9.69 -5.77
CA VAL A 8 1.30 8.92 -4.51
C VAL A 8 0.18 7.88 -4.60
N SER A 9 0.58 6.63 -4.66
CA SER A 9 -0.32 5.49 -4.82
C SER A 9 -0.35 4.65 -3.54
N LEU A 10 -1.55 4.36 -3.03
CA LEU A 10 -1.72 3.28 -2.07
C LEU A 10 -1.80 1.95 -2.83
N ILE A 11 -1.17 0.92 -2.27
CA ILE A 11 -1.35 -0.47 -2.69
C ILE A 11 -1.62 -1.33 -1.47
N LEU A 12 -2.81 -1.95 -1.41
CA LEU A 12 -3.27 -2.69 -0.25
C LEU A 12 -4.11 -3.90 -0.66
N ALA A 13 -4.04 -4.95 0.15
CA ALA A 13 -4.97 -6.07 0.12
C ALA A 13 -5.77 -6.07 1.43
N VAL A 14 -7.08 -6.27 1.33
CA VAL A 14 -8.00 -6.17 2.45
C VAL A 14 -9.09 -7.24 2.36
N GLY A 15 -9.38 -7.90 3.50
CA GLY A 15 -10.51 -8.81 3.64
C GLY A 15 -11.85 -8.08 3.65
N LYS A 16 -12.95 -8.81 3.65
CA LYS A 16 -14.32 -8.26 3.55
C LYS A 16 -14.66 -7.24 4.65
N ASN A 17 -14.09 -7.40 5.84
CA ASN A 17 -14.35 -6.56 7.00
C ASN A 17 -13.15 -5.69 7.38
N GLY A 18 -12.26 -5.41 6.45
CA GLY A 18 -11.09 -4.58 6.69
C GLY A 18 -9.86 -5.33 7.22
N GLN A 19 -9.88 -6.66 7.30
CA GLN A 19 -8.73 -7.45 7.76
C GLN A 19 -7.52 -7.19 6.87
N ILE A 20 -6.35 -6.91 7.46
CA ILE A 20 -5.08 -6.74 6.75
C ILE A 20 -3.92 -7.52 7.35
N GLY A 21 -4.07 -8.08 8.56
CA GLY A 21 -3.02 -8.82 9.24
C GLY A 21 -3.52 -9.71 10.36
N LEU A 22 -2.73 -10.74 10.65
CA LEU A 22 -2.88 -11.66 11.78
C LEU A 22 -1.50 -12.14 12.22
N ASN A 23 -1.14 -11.94 13.49
CA ASN A 23 0.15 -12.36 14.07
C ASN A 23 1.36 -11.92 13.23
N ASN A 24 1.39 -10.64 12.85
CA ASN A 24 2.42 -10.02 11.97
C ASN A 24 2.54 -10.66 10.57
N ASN A 25 1.52 -11.36 10.10
CA ASN A 25 1.47 -11.93 8.76
C ASN A 25 0.19 -11.51 8.04
N ILE A 26 0.16 -11.67 6.73
CA ILE A 26 -1.04 -11.58 5.92
C ILE A 26 -1.85 -12.87 6.16
N PRO A 27 -3.18 -12.80 6.48
CA PRO A 27 -3.95 -13.98 6.88
C PRO A 27 -4.29 -14.95 5.75
N TRP A 28 -3.97 -14.63 4.51
CA TRP A 28 -4.22 -15.45 3.32
C TRP A 28 -2.96 -15.68 2.51
N ARG A 29 -3.01 -16.66 1.61
CA ARG A 29 -2.00 -16.90 0.59
C ARG A 29 -2.58 -16.63 -0.79
N LEU A 30 -2.10 -15.58 -1.44
CA LEU A 30 -2.49 -15.15 -2.78
C LEU A 30 -1.23 -14.84 -3.58
N SER A 31 -0.66 -15.86 -4.23
CA SER A 31 0.58 -15.69 -5.01
C SER A 31 0.38 -14.74 -6.19
N ASP A 32 -0.80 -14.72 -6.79
CA ASP A 32 -1.13 -13.80 -7.88
C ASP A 32 -1.21 -12.34 -7.42
N ASP A 33 -1.66 -12.08 -6.19
CA ASP A 33 -1.64 -10.76 -5.59
C ASP A 33 -0.21 -10.29 -5.29
N MET A 34 0.62 -11.19 -4.77
CA MET A 34 2.04 -10.91 -4.53
C MET A 34 2.79 -10.62 -5.84
N ALA A 35 2.48 -11.32 -6.92
CA ALA A 35 3.01 -11.05 -8.25
C ALA A 35 2.57 -9.68 -8.78
N PHE A 36 1.29 -9.32 -8.58
CA PHE A 36 0.76 -8.01 -8.94
C PHE A 36 1.46 -6.88 -8.15
N PHE A 37 1.61 -7.04 -6.84
CA PHE A 37 2.34 -6.09 -5.99
C PHE A 37 3.77 -5.89 -6.49
N LYS A 38 4.49 -6.97 -6.77
CA LYS A 38 5.85 -6.93 -7.29
C LYS A 38 5.92 -6.19 -8.63
N ASP A 39 5.03 -6.51 -9.56
CA ASP A 39 4.97 -5.88 -10.88
C ASP A 39 4.76 -4.36 -10.77
N LYS A 40 3.81 -3.93 -9.94
CA LYS A 40 3.50 -2.51 -9.77
C LYS A 40 4.59 -1.72 -9.08
N THR A 41 5.27 -2.30 -8.10
CA THR A 41 6.25 -1.59 -7.28
C THR A 41 7.69 -1.69 -7.77
N LEU A 42 7.97 -2.53 -8.78
CA LEU A 42 9.32 -2.74 -9.30
C LEU A 42 9.92 -1.43 -9.84
N ASN A 43 11.15 -1.13 -9.44
CA ASN A 43 11.89 0.09 -9.79
C ASN A 43 11.26 1.40 -9.25
N HIS A 44 10.37 1.30 -8.26
CA HIS A 44 9.76 2.46 -7.60
C HIS A 44 10.20 2.58 -6.13
N VAL A 45 9.84 3.71 -5.54
CA VAL A 45 9.91 3.93 -4.10
C VAL A 45 8.75 3.23 -3.44
N VAL A 46 9.04 2.44 -2.39
CA VAL A 46 8.04 1.74 -1.56
C VAL A 46 8.18 2.21 -0.11
N ILE A 47 7.10 2.70 0.47
CA ILE A 47 7.05 3.27 1.81
C ILE A 47 6.24 2.36 2.73
N PHE A 48 6.85 2.00 3.86
CA PHE A 48 6.25 1.17 4.90
C PHE A 48 6.30 1.86 6.25
N GLY A 49 5.32 1.64 7.08
CA GLY A 49 5.48 1.83 8.52
C GLY A 49 6.44 0.79 9.11
N ARG A 50 7.08 1.12 10.22
CA ARG A 50 8.10 0.26 10.85
C ARG A 50 7.62 -1.18 11.08
N LYS A 51 6.46 -1.36 11.73
CA LYS A 51 5.93 -2.70 12.03
C LYS A 51 5.69 -3.54 10.77
N THR A 52 5.18 -2.92 9.70
CA THR A 52 4.97 -3.59 8.42
C THR A 52 6.29 -4.02 7.79
N PHE A 53 7.30 -3.14 7.82
CA PHE A 53 8.62 -3.48 7.29
C PHE A 53 9.29 -4.62 8.08
N GLU A 54 9.22 -4.57 9.41
CA GLU A 54 9.71 -5.65 10.28
C GLU A 54 9.00 -6.98 10.02
N SER A 55 7.70 -6.95 9.75
CA SER A 55 6.90 -8.14 9.37
C SER A 55 7.37 -8.75 8.05
N ILE A 56 7.72 -7.92 7.05
CA ILE A 56 8.29 -8.38 5.77
C ILE A 56 9.68 -9.00 5.99
N GLY A 57 10.45 -8.48 6.95
CA GLY A 57 11.72 -9.01 7.42
C GLY A 57 12.91 -8.84 6.47
N ARG A 58 12.73 -8.14 5.35
CA ARG A 58 13.79 -7.88 4.35
C ARG A 58 13.47 -6.68 3.48
N VAL A 59 14.50 -6.07 2.90
CA VAL A 59 14.33 -5.09 1.82
C VAL A 59 13.80 -5.78 0.56
N LEU A 60 12.93 -5.09 -0.14
CA LEU A 60 12.41 -5.56 -1.41
C LEU A 60 13.42 -5.26 -2.53
N PRO A 61 13.91 -6.26 -3.26
CA PRO A 61 14.92 -6.05 -4.30
C PRO A 61 14.39 -5.21 -5.47
N LYS A 62 15.26 -4.43 -6.08
CA LYS A 62 14.95 -3.50 -7.20
C LYS A 62 13.85 -2.49 -6.86
N ARG A 63 13.82 -2.01 -5.62
CA ARG A 63 12.96 -0.94 -5.12
C ARG A 63 13.74 -0.08 -4.15
N THR A 64 13.40 1.20 -4.08
CA THR A 64 13.90 2.06 -3.02
C THR A 64 13.03 1.87 -1.79
N ASN A 65 13.56 1.18 -0.77
CA ASN A 65 12.82 0.86 0.46
C ASN A 65 12.89 2.03 1.43
N VAL A 66 11.74 2.47 1.91
CA VAL A 66 11.58 3.58 2.85
C VAL A 66 10.75 3.13 4.04
N VAL A 67 11.22 3.43 5.24
CA VAL A 67 10.50 3.16 6.49
C VAL A 67 10.16 4.46 7.20
N ILE A 68 8.91 4.59 7.61
CA ILE A 68 8.45 5.70 8.44
C ILE A 68 8.39 5.22 9.89
N THR A 69 9.10 5.94 10.78
CA THR A 69 9.13 5.66 12.22
C THR A 69 9.39 6.93 13.03
N HIS A 70 8.71 7.09 14.17
CA HIS A 70 8.98 8.19 15.10
C HIS A 70 10.25 7.95 15.94
N ASN A 71 10.77 6.72 15.97
CA ASN A 71 12.00 6.41 16.68
C ASN A 71 13.22 6.89 15.88
N LYS A 72 13.88 7.94 16.40
CA LYS A 72 15.02 8.61 15.75
C LYS A 72 16.31 7.78 15.75
N GLU A 73 16.40 6.80 16.64
CA GLU A 73 17.57 5.95 16.78
C GLU A 73 17.54 4.72 15.85
N LEU A 74 16.36 4.45 15.26
CA LEU A 74 16.17 3.25 14.46
C LEU A 74 16.76 3.43 13.06
N LYS A 75 17.55 2.44 12.66
CA LYS A 75 18.16 2.36 11.32
C LYS A 75 17.93 0.95 10.77
N PHE A 76 17.82 0.86 9.47
CA PHE A 76 17.72 -0.41 8.75
C PHE A 76 18.75 -0.44 7.62
N ASP A 77 19.41 -1.57 7.43
CA ASP A 77 20.35 -1.73 6.34
C ASP A 77 19.66 -1.66 4.98
N ASN A 78 20.26 -0.94 4.05
CA ASN A 78 19.74 -0.75 2.68
C ASN A 78 18.33 -0.17 2.61
N CYS A 79 17.96 0.65 3.59
CA CYS A 79 16.66 1.28 3.69
C CYS A 79 16.80 2.74 4.13
N LEU A 80 16.02 3.62 3.55
CA LEU A 80 15.94 5.01 3.99
C LEU A 80 14.90 5.15 5.10
N VAL A 81 15.22 5.90 6.15
CA VAL A 81 14.34 6.12 7.30
C VAL A 81 13.92 7.58 7.35
N PHE A 82 12.61 7.81 7.45
CA PHE A 82 12.03 9.12 7.67
C PHE A 82 11.13 9.10 8.92
N HIS A 83 10.93 10.27 9.53
CA HIS A 83 10.18 10.37 10.77
C HIS A 83 8.71 10.82 10.58
N ASN A 84 8.38 11.22 9.35
CA ASN A 84 7.02 11.49 8.90
C ASN A 84 6.94 11.24 7.38
N ILE A 85 5.71 11.06 6.90
CA ILE A 85 5.46 10.73 5.49
C ILE A 85 5.74 11.91 4.57
N GLU A 86 5.45 13.13 5.01
CA GLU A 86 5.63 14.35 4.22
C GLU A 86 7.09 14.57 3.84
N SER A 87 8.01 14.33 4.78
CA SER A 87 9.45 14.42 4.51
C SER A 87 9.91 13.40 3.47
N ALA A 88 9.36 12.18 3.51
CA ALA A 88 9.64 11.16 2.50
C ALA A 88 9.08 11.56 1.13
N LEU A 89 7.82 11.99 1.06
CA LEU A 89 7.20 12.42 -0.19
C LEU A 89 7.91 13.63 -0.79
N SER A 90 8.34 14.58 0.03
CA SER A 90 9.11 15.75 -0.41
C SER A 90 10.49 15.36 -0.94
N TYR A 91 11.15 14.38 -0.31
CA TYR A 91 12.47 13.92 -0.76
C TYR A 91 12.41 13.26 -2.14
N PHE A 92 11.34 12.53 -2.43
CA PHE A 92 11.13 11.81 -3.68
C PHE A 92 10.20 12.53 -4.68
N HIS A 93 10.07 13.84 -4.58
CA HIS A 93 9.13 14.63 -5.40
C HIS A 93 9.38 14.54 -6.92
N ASP A 94 10.59 14.16 -7.35
CA ASP A 94 10.96 14.00 -8.75
C ASP A 94 10.64 12.59 -9.31
N GLU A 95 10.17 11.67 -8.46
CA GLU A 95 9.75 10.34 -8.90
C GLU A 95 8.45 10.39 -9.69
N ASN A 96 8.26 9.45 -10.61
CA ASN A 96 7.01 9.35 -11.35
C ASN A 96 5.85 8.87 -10.45
N GLU A 97 6.11 7.87 -9.62
CA GLU A 97 5.13 7.25 -8.73
C GLU A 97 5.82 6.70 -7.47
N ILE A 98 5.22 6.95 -6.32
CA ILE A 98 5.63 6.44 -5.01
C ILE A 98 4.51 5.54 -4.50
N PHE A 99 4.85 4.36 -3.99
CA PHE A 99 3.89 3.41 -3.43
C PHE A 99 3.92 3.41 -1.91
N VAL A 100 2.78 3.69 -1.28
CA VAL A 100 2.54 3.53 0.15
C VAL A 100 1.97 2.13 0.37
N CYS A 101 2.73 1.29 1.08
CA CYS A 101 2.51 -0.15 1.15
C CYS A 101 2.05 -0.66 2.53
N GLY A 102 1.70 0.23 3.46
CA GLY A 102 1.16 -0.12 4.78
C GLY A 102 2.01 0.37 5.94
N GLY A 103 1.58 0.19 7.22
CA GLY A 103 0.30 -0.50 7.55
C GLY A 103 -0.88 0.44 7.69
N SER A 104 -1.84 0.01 8.48
CA SER A 104 -3.13 0.69 8.64
C SER A 104 -3.00 2.16 9.01
N GLU A 105 -2.11 2.50 9.93
CA GLU A 105 -1.89 3.88 10.37
C GLU A 105 -1.40 4.77 9.23
N ILE A 106 -0.44 4.29 8.42
CA ILE A 106 0.10 5.04 7.28
C ILE A 106 -0.96 5.19 6.18
N TYR A 107 -1.72 4.13 5.86
CA TYR A 107 -2.82 4.22 4.91
C TYR A 107 -3.85 5.26 5.33
N SER A 108 -4.30 5.17 6.60
CA SER A 108 -5.32 6.08 7.14
C SER A 108 -4.83 7.51 7.14
N TYR A 109 -3.61 7.75 7.59
CA TYR A 109 -3.01 9.07 7.61
C TYR A 109 -2.94 9.69 6.20
N CYS A 110 -2.44 8.94 5.22
CA CYS A 110 -2.33 9.44 3.83
C CYS A 110 -3.68 9.78 3.23
N LEU A 111 -4.72 8.97 3.49
CA LEU A 111 -6.08 9.23 2.99
C LEU A 111 -6.72 10.44 3.67
N GLN A 112 -6.64 10.54 4.99
CA GLN A 112 -7.22 11.65 5.77
C GLN A 112 -6.57 12.99 5.43
N ASN A 113 -5.27 12.99 5.15
CA ASN A 113 -4.53 14.21 4.78
C ASN A 113 -4.50 14.47 3.27
N LYS A 114 -5.28 13.74 2.47
CA LYS A 114 -5.42 13.91 1.01
C LYS A 114 -4.08 13.83 0.26
N LEU A 115 -3.17 13.00 0.73
CA LEU A 115 -1.85 12.81 0.12
C LEU A 115 -1.87 11.81 -1.04
N VAL A 116 -2.99 11.12 -1.28
CA VAL A 116 -3.12 10.00 -2.22
C VAL A 116 -3.76 10.44 -3.53
N ASN A 117 -3.14 10.05 -4.64
CA ASN A 117 -3.66 10.31 -5.98
C ASN A 117 -4.30 9.06 -6.61
N LYS A 118 -3.90 7.86 -6.17
CA LYS A 118 -4.31 6.60 -6.77
C LYS A 118 -4.35 5.48 -5.74
N ILE A 119 -5.24 4.54 -5.92
CA ILE A 119 -5.33 3.36 -5.04
C ILE A 119 -5.39 2.11 -5.91
N TYR A 120 -4.52 1.14 -5.62
CA TYR A 120 -4.65 -0.25 -6.02
C TYR A 120 -5.13 -1.04 -4.83
N MET A 121 -6.29 -1.67 -4.94
CA MET A 121 -6.91 -2.42 -3.85
C MET A 121 -7.25 -3.83 -4.29
N THR A 122 -6.72 -4.81 -3.58
CA THR A 122 -7.14 -6.20 -3.70
C THR A 122 -8.17 -6.50 -2.63
N LYS A 123 -9.41 -6.74 -3.03
CA LYS A 123 -10.49 -7.23 -2.16
C LYS A 123 -10.42 -8.74 -2.10
N VAL A 124 -10.06 -9.28 -0.94
CA VAL A 124 -9.94 -10.72 -0.71
C VAL A 124 -11.23 -11.26 -0.11
N ASN A 125 -11.69 -12.39 -0.62
CA ASN A 125 -12.87 -13.09 -0.10
C ASN A 125 -12.56 -13.80 1.23
N TYR A 126 -12.08 -13.03 2.21
CA TYR A 126 -11.66 -13.47 3.53
C TYR A 126 -12.51 -12.82 4.61
N THR A 127 -13.00 -13.64 5.55
CA THR A 127 -13.80 -13.22 6.71
C THR A 127 -13.26 -13.79 8.03
N GLY A 128 -12.11 -14.44 7.97
CA GLY A 128 -11.49 -15.11 9.11
C GLY A 128 -10.88 -14.15 10.15
N PRO A 129 -10.16 -14.72 11.14
CA PRO A 129 -9.53 -13.95 12.22
C PRO A 129 -8.50 -12.93 11.70
N ALA A 130 -8.41 -11.80 12.39
CA ALA A 130 -7.39 -10.78 12.18
C ALA A 130 -7.14 -10.02 13.48
N ASP A 131 -5.96 -9.44 13.60
CA ASP A 131 -5.56 -8.53 14.69
C ASP A 131 -5.13 -7.14 14.18
N ALA A 132 -5.01 -6.98 12.87
CA ALA A 132 -4.80 -5.71 12.21
C ALA A 132 -5.90 -5.44 11.18
N TYR A 133 -6.49 -4.25 11.25
CA TYR A 133 -7.60 -3.83 10.41
C TYR A 133 -7.33 -2.47 9.79
N PHE A 134 -7.82 -2.30 8.56
CA PHE A 134 -7.90 -1.02 7.87
C PHE A 134 -9.35 -0.52 7.87
N ASN A 135 -9.54 0.76 8.15
CA ASN A 135 -10.89 1.35 8.08
C ASN A 135 -11.30 1.55 6.62
N ILE A 136 -12.08 0.62 6.10
CA ILE A 136 -12.57 0.63 4.71
C ILE A 136 -13.51 1.81 4.40
N GLU A 137 -14.12 2.45 5.41
CA GLU A 137 -14.97 3.62 5.21
C GLU A 137 -14.22 4.82 4.62
N LEU A 138 -12.90 4.89 4.84
CA LEU A 138 -12.03 5.90 4.22
C LEU A 138 -12.02 5.82 2.69
N LEU A 139 -12.48 4.71 2.13
CA LEU A 139 -12.55 4.49 0.69
C LEU A 139 -13.92 4.84 0.08
N ASN A 140 -14.92 5.24 0.86
CA ASN A 140 -16.29 5.48 0.38
C ASN A 140 -16.41 6.56 -0.70
N TYR A 141 -15.48 7.50 -0.73
CA TYR A 141 -15.44 8.58 -1.74
C TYR A 141 -14.66 8.23 -3.00
N TRP A 142 -14.02 7.05 -3.03
CA TRP A 142 -13.24 6.58 -4.16
C TRP A 142 -14.10 5.74 -5.11
N LYS A 143 -13.97 5.99 -6.41
CA LYS A 143 -14.66 5.18 -7.44
C LYS A 143 -13.68 4.17 -8.01
N PHE A 144 -13.96 2.90 -7.80
CA PHE A 144 -13.10 1.80 -8.20
C PHE A 144 -13.55 1.15 -9.51
N ARG A 145 -12.57 0.78 -10.33
CA ARG A 145 -12.75 -0.05 -11.52
C ARG A 145 -11.98 -1.36 -11.31
N LYS A 146 -12.68 -2.48 -11.50
CA LYS A 146 -12.04 -3.81 -11.46
C LYS A 146 -11.09 -3.97 -12.64
N ILE A 147 -9.88 -4.48 -12.38
CA ILE A 147 -8.86 -4.73 -13.38
C ILE A 147 -8.42 -6.18 -13.47
N LYS A 148 -8.65 -6.99 -12.43
CA LYS A 148 -8.28 -8.41 -12.42
C LYS A 148 -9.15 -9.18 -11.43
N SER A 149 -9.44 -10.45 -11.74
CA SER A 149 -9.96 -11.45 -10.80
C SER A 149 -8.88 -12.49 -10.50
N ILE A 150 -8.86 -12.98 -9.27
CA ILE A 150 -8.00 -14.06 -8.79
C ILE A 150 -8.91 -15.20 -8.34
N GLU A 151 -8.73 -16.36 -8.94
CA GLU A 151 -9.49 -17.56 -8.61
C GLU A 151 -8.75 -18.42 -7.59
N ILE A 152 -9.50 -19.21 -6.82
CA ILE A 152 -8.94 -20.23 -5.92
C ILE A 152 -8.25 -21.31 -6.74
N ASN A 153 -7.00 -21.62 -6.38
CA ASN A 153 -6.21 -22.68 -7.00
C ASN A 153 -5.09 -23.14 -6.03
N GLU A 154 -4.11 -23.88 -6.52
CA GLU A 154 -3.04 -24.43 -5.69
C GLU A 154 -2.14 -23.35 -5.04
N ILE A 155 -2.05 -22.16 -5.65
CA ILE A 155 -1.21 -21.03 -5.17
C ILE A 155 -2.02 -19.89 -4.55
N ASN A 156 -3.35 -19.92 -4.70
CA ASN A 156 -4.28 -18.92 -4.14
C ASN A 156 -5.35 -19.63 -3.31
N ASN A 157 -5.33 -19.48 -1.99
CA ASN A 157 -6.27 -20.15 -1.10
C ASN A 157 -7.61 -19.40 -0.91
N TYR A 158 -7.72 -18.20 -1.46
CA TYR A 158 -8.94 -17.39 -1.52
C TYR A 158 -9.12 -16.80 -2.91
N SER A 159 -10.36 -16.53 -3.28
CA SER A 159 -10.64 -15.66 -4.43
C SER A 159 -10.46 -14.20 -4.04
N ALA A 160 -10.12 -13.38 -5.00
CA ALA A 160 -9.97 -11.94 -4.82
C ALA A 160 -10.26 -11.17 -6.11
N GLU A 161 -10.49 -9.88 -5.97
CA GLU A 161 -10.62 -8.97 -7.09
C GLU A 161 -9.69 -7.77 -6.87
N ILE A 162 -8.97 -7.36 -7.92
CA ILE A 162 -8.10 -6.20 -7.91
C ILE A 162 -8.80 -5.02 -8.57
N PHE A 163 -8.77 -3.90 -7.90
CA PHE A 163 -9.38 -2.65 -8.32
C PHE A 163 -8.33 -1.53 -8.39
N VAL A 164 -8.59 -0.56 -9.25
CA VAL A 164 -7.86 0.70 -9.30
C VAL A 164 -8.82 1.87 -9.22
N SER A 165 -8.41 2.91 -8.51
CA SER A 165 -9.11 4.19 -8.43
C SER A 165 -8.12 5.33 -8.52
N ASN A 166 -8.43 6.35 -9.30
CA ASN A 166 -7.71 7.62 -9.30
C ASN A 166 -8.57 8.69 -8.65
N VAL A 167 -7.95 9.63 -7.93
CA VAL A 167 -8.62 10.86 -7.56
C VAL A 167 -8.98 11.59 -8.86
N LYS A 168 -10.26 11.72 -9.16
CA LYS A 168 -10.68 12.82 -10.03
C LYS A 168 -10.48 14.07 -9.20
N PHE A 169 -9.58 14.94 -9.64
CA PHE A 169 -9.50 16.27 -9.06
C PHE A 169 -10.92 16.83 -9.03
N PHE A 170 -11.40 17.18 -7.83
CA PHE A 170 -12.67 17.86 -7.64
C PHE A 170 -12.52 19.31 -8.10
N ASN A 171 -12.23 19.52 -9.39
CA ASN A 171 -12.17 20.81 -10.05
C ASN A 171 -12.90 20.73 -11.39
N ASP A 172 -14.18 20.29 -11.34
CA ASP A 172 -15.14 20.62 -12.38
C ASP A 172 -16.39 21.20 -11.67
N LYS A 173 -16.32 22.50 -11.41
CA LYS A 173 -17.49 23.36 -11.32
C LYS A 173 -17.60 24.15 -12.60
#